data_45479a26ab889fa59da9aaa393ec36c5
#
_entry.id   45479a26ab889fa59da9aaa393ec36c5
#
_cell.length_a   1.000
_cell.length_b   1.000
_cell.length_c   1.000
_cell.angle_alpha   90.00
_cell.angle_beta   90.00
_cell.angle_gamma   90.00
#
_symmetry.space_group_name_H-M   'P 1'
#
loop_
_entity.id
_entity.type
_entity.pdbx_description
1 polymer ?
#
loop_
_entity_poly.entity_id
_entity_poly.type
_entity_poly.pdbx_seq_one_letter_code
_entity_poly.pdbx_strand_id
1 'polypeptide(L)'
;MRKGLIPIYLAAVIHEYKREVIISDQFGQVSLSADTLLQINAKPDMFTLSYLDWNPEKEGFVQSLSECFAEYVVDVEKGANSYDYVVSAMRRWYMALPKFAKESKKAADGKKIIKEYQEVLKLLKQNISGNELLFERIPKLYGMNEFRESLADNIKAVKKFYDEYLPNVKKNLIKETKNIFVLSKEKERVTKMSLSSVIKDWCESLDQTVFEQLFTDGTEKCLGLFKSITNDDELTITRLAKLATDLRIEDWDEKVVGLFCSNIKRYKETAEAYHSEVKEAANAQNTSTYQITFLDDKGVAVTKRFNSVEGTGKGKLLHNQVTAALESMGRSISDQEKRQILMEILKELC
;
A
#
# COMPACT_ATOMS: atom_id res chain seq x y z
N MET A 1 -13.42 -25.23 56.96
CA MET A 1 -12.15 -25.27 56.25
C MET A 1 -11.29 -24.07 56.66
N ARG A 2 -9.98 -24.25 56.85
CA ARG A 2 -9.08 -23.09 57.06
C ARG A 2 -9.03 -22.28 55.76
N LYS A 3 -9.28 -20.97 55.85
CA LYS A 3 -9.38 -20.06 54.68
C LYS A 3 -8.18 -20.16 53.73
N GLY A 4 -6.97 -20.45 54.21
CA GLY A 4 -5.76 -20.59 53.37
C GLY A 4 -5.67 -21.86 52.53
N LEU A 5 -6.54 -22.87 52.74
CA LEU A 5 -6.54 -24.11 51.97
C LEU A 5 -7.49 -24.04 50.75
N ILE A 6 -8.46 -23.10 50.75
CA ILE A 6 -9.46 -22.98 49.68
C ILE A 6 -8.80 -22.70 48.33
N PRO A 7 -7.86 -21.72 48.17
CA PRO A 7 -7.19 -21.48 46.89
C PRO A 7 -6.43 -22.69 46.36
N ILE A 8 -5.83 -23.52 47.25
CA ILE A 8 -5.09 -24.71 46.83
C ILE A 8 -6.04 -25.79 46.30
N TYR A 9 -7.16 -26.06 46.98
CA TYR A 9 -8.18 -26.99 46.50
C TYR A 9 -8.81 -26.48 45.18
N LEU A 10 -9.10 -25.20 45.11
CA LEU A 10 -9.66 -24.58 43.90
C LEU A 10 -8.67 -24.72 42.74
N ALA A 11 -7.38 -24.43 42.96
CA ALA A 11 -6.33 -24.62 41.98
C ALA A 11 -6.23 -26.06 41.47
N ALA A 12 -6.31 -27.06 42.39
CA ALA A 12 -6.25 -28.47 42.03
C ALA A 12 -7.45 -28.87 41.15
N VAL A 13 -8.67 -28.49 41.55
CA VAL A 13 -9.90 -28.78 40.78
C VAL A 13 -9.85 -28.10 39.43
N ILE A 14 -9.52 -26.81 39.37
CA ILE A 14 -9.47 -26.08 38.10
C ILE A 14 -8.34 -26.61 37.20
N HIS A 15 -7.23 -27.07 37.76
CA HIS A 15 -6.14 -27.68 36.99
C HIS A 15 -6.60 -28.97 36.29
N GLU A 16 -7.37 -29.81 36.99
CA GLU A 16 -7.94 -31.04 36.41
C GLU A 16 -8.93 -30.73 35.28
N TYR A 17 -9.78 -29.74 35.48
CA TYR A 17 -10.81 -29.35 34.54
C TYR A 17 -10.51 -28.05 33.75
N LYS A 18 -9.22 -27.72 33.57
CA LYS A 18 -8.77 -26.45 32.97
C LYS A 18 -9.33 -26.16 31.57
N ARG A 19 -9.76 -27.19 30.85
CA ARG A 19 -10.35 -27.06 29.50
C ARG A 19 -11.86 -26.83 29.54
N GLU A 20 -12.49 -27.17 30.62
CA GLU A 20 -13.95 -27.19 30.79
C GLU A 20 -14.44 -26.04 31.66
N VAL A 21 -13.56 -25.48 32.50
CA VAL A 21 -13.94 -24.43 33.44
C VAL A 21 -13.53 -23.05 32.92
N ILE A 22 -14.52 -22.17 32.81
CA ILE A 22 -14.33 -20.77 32.50
C ILE A 22 -14.61 -19.95 33.75
N ILE A 23 -13.68 -19.09 34.12
CA ILE A 23 -13.86 -18.12 35.22
C ILE A 23 -14.12 -16.75 34.60
N SER A 24 -15.20 -16.12 35.04
CA SER A 24 -15.57 -14.77 34.60
C SER A 24 -15.87 -13.88 35.80
N ASP A 25 -15.56 -12.62 35.70
CA ASP A 25 -16.00 -11.56 36.59
C ASP A 25 -17.01 -10.64 35.86
N GLN A 26 -17.34 -9.51 36.47
CA GLN A 26 -18.26 -8.52 35.88
C GLN A 26 -17.73 -7.88 34.58
N PHE A 27 -16.45 -8.04 34.27
CA PHE A 27 -15.79 -7.48 33.06
C PHE A 27 -15.54 -8.53 31.98
N GLY A 28 -15.79 -9.82 32.27
CA GLY A 28 -15.65 -10.91 31.32
C GLY A 28 -14.76 -12.05 31.83
N GLN A 29 -14.24 -12.85 30.90
CA GLN A 29 -13.37 -14.00 31.22
C GLN A 29 -12.06 -13.55 31.86
N VAL A 30 -11.67 -14.17 32.95
CA VAL A 30 -10.46 -13.89 33.73
C VAL A 30 -9.47 -15.04 33.56
N SER A 31 -8.19 -14.71 33.34
CA SER A 31 -7.12 -15.71 33.29
C SER A 31 -6.88 -16.34 34.65
N LEU A 32 -6.69 -17.66 34.66
CA LEU A 32 -6.35 -18.39 35.88
C LEU A 32 -4.92 -18.04 36.35
N SER A 33 -4.83 -17.37 37.47
CA SER A 33 -3.56 -17.01 38.13
C SER A 33 -3.66 -17.20 39.64
N ALA A 34 -2.55 -17.17 40.31
CA ALA A 34 -2.51 -17.21 41.80
C ALA A 34 -3.29 -16.03 42.39
N ASP A 35 -3.17 -14.83 41.79
CA ASP A 35 -3.87 -13.64 42.23
C ASP A 35 -5.37 -13.77 42.00
N THR A 36 -5.80 -14.32 40.89
CA THR A 36 -7.23 -14.61 40.61
C THR A 36 -7.83 -15.55 41.63
N LEU A 37 -7.09 -16.63 41.98
CA LEU A 37 -7.53 -17.59 43.00
C LEU A 37 -7.64 -16.96 44.38
N LEU A 38 -6.71 -16.07 44.74
CA LEU A 38 -6.78 -15.31 45.98
C LEU A 38 -7.96 -14.33 45.99
N GLN A 39 -8.26 -13.70 44.90
CA GLN A 39 -9.43 -12.79 44.74
C GLN A 39 -10.75 -13.58 44.83
N ILE A 40 -10.85 -14.74 44.19
CA ILE A 40 -12.01 -15.62 44.31
C ILE A 40 -12.22 -16.06 45.76
N ASN A 41 -11.13 -16.40 46.48
CA ASN A 41 -11.22 -16.76 47.89
C ASN A 41 -11.67 -15.58 48.78
N ALA A 42 -11.29 -14.36 48.41
CA ALA A 42 -11.63 -13.16 49.19
C ALA A 42 -13.08 -12.68 48.89
N LYS A 43 -13.50 -12.76 47.64
CA LYS A 43 -14.82 -12.27 47.17
C LYS A 43 -15.42 -13.21 46.12
N PRO A 44 -15.90 -14.39 46.51
CA PRO A 44 -16.40 -15.42 45.59
C PRO A 44 -17.64 -14.97 44.82
N ASP A 45 -18.43 -14.09 45.37
CA ASP A 45 -19.64 -13.50 44.77
C ASP A 45 -19.36 -12.62 43.57
N MET A 46 -18.14 -12.18 43.35
CA MET A 46 -17.72 -11.39 42.19
C MET A 46 -17.36 -12.25 40.98
N PHE A 47 -17.29 -13.56 41.14
CA PHE A 47 -16.87 -14.48 40.07
C PHE A 47 -17.94 -15.51 39.74
N THR A 48 -18.01 -15.85 38.47
CA THR A 48 -18.87 -16.90 37.96
C THR A 48 -17.99 -18.00 37.35
N LEU A 49 -18.28 -19.26 37.71
CA LEU A 49 -17.72 -20.44 37.08
C LEU A 49 -18.74 -20.97 36.07
N SER A 50 -18.32 -21.06 34.81
CA SER A 50 -19.13 -21.65 33.73
C SER A 50 -18.46 -22.91 33.23
N TYR A 51 -19.29 -23.87 32.83
CA TYR A 51 -18.83 -25.12 32.25
C TYR A 51 -18.83 -25.04 30.73
N LEU A 52 -17.73 -25.40 30.11
CA LEU A 52 -17.60 -25.58 28.66
C LEU A 52 -17.61 -27.07 28.37
N ASP A 53 -18.61 -27.55 27.64
CA ASP A 53 -18.64 -28.92 27.14
C ASP A 53 -17.47 -29.14 26.17
N TRP A 54 -16.36 -29.66 26.71
CA TRP A 54 -15.15 -29.95 25.95
C TRP A 54 -15.27 -31.33 25.29
N ASN A 55 -15.04 -31.37 23.98
CA ASN A 55 -15.15 -32.58 23.19
C ASN A 55 -14.00 -32.70 22.17
N PRO A 56 -13.79 -33.88 21.55
CA PRO A 56 -12.71 -34.08 20.57
C PRO A 56 -12.79 -33.15 19.37
N GLU A 57 -13.97 -32.68 18.94
CA GLU A 57 -14.12 -31.75 17.83
C GLU A 57 -13.55 -30.36 18.17
N LYS A 58 -13.80 -29.86 19.38
CA LYS A 58 -13.21 -28.61 19.88
C LYS A 58 -11.70 -28.74 20.04
N GLU A 59 -11.21 -29.88 20.53
CA GLU A 59 -9.78 -30.17 20.62
C GLU A 59 -9.11 -30.12 19.24
N GLY A 60 -9.65 -30.86 18.27
CA GLY A 60 -9.14 -30.87 16.88
C GLY A 60 -9.18 -29.50 16.23
N PHE A 61 -10.25 -28.72 16.47
CA PHE A 61 -10.34 -27.34 16.00
C PHE A 61 -9.25 -26.44 16.57
N VAL A 62 -9.04 -26.47 17.89
CA VAL A 62 -8.00 -25.67 18.56
C VAL A 62 -6.61 -26.08 18.06
N GLN A 63 -6.36 -27.38 17.92
CA GLN A 63 -5.10 -27.89 17.39
C GLN A 63 -4.86 -27.42 15.95
N SER A 64 -5.85 -27.56 15.07
CA SER A 64 -5.79 -27.10 13.68
C SER A 64 -5.52 -25.59 13.55
N LEU A 65 -6.11 -24.78 14.44
CA LEU A 65 -5.83 -23.35 14.51
C LEU A 65 -4.44 -23.08 15.06
N SER A 66 -3.99 -23.81 16.09
CA SER A 66 -2.63 -23.69 16.63
C SER A 66 -1.56 -23.93 15.55
N GLU A 67 -1.76 -24.93 14.72
CA GLU A 67 -0.87 -25.22 13.60
C GLU A 67 -0.93 -24.11 12.54
N CYS A 68 -2.13 -23.63 12.21
CA CYS A 68 -2.33 -22.56 11.24
C CYS A 68 -1.64 -21.25 11.66
N PHE A 69 -1.68 -20.90 12.94
CA PHE A 69 -1.11 -19.67 13.48
C PHE A 69 0.21 -19.90 14.25
N ALA A 70 0.92 -20.99 13.95
CA ALA A 70 2.12 -21.43 14.70
C ALA A 70 3.19 -20.33 14.85
N GLU A 71 3.36 -19.49 13.81
CA GLU A 71 4.30 -18.35 13.81
C GLU A 71 4.01 -17.30 14.90
N TYR A 72 2.75 -17.24 15.37
CA TYR A 72 2.27 -16.26 16.34
C TYR A 72 1.99 -16.88 17.71
N VAL A 73 2.16 -18.19 17.84
CA VAL A 73 2.01 -18.91 19.12
C VAL A 73 3.23 -18.67 19.99
N VAL A 74 2.99 -18.36 21.26
CA VAL A 74 4.05 -18.25 22.29
C VAL A 74 3.99 -19.48 23.19
N ASP A 75 5.10 -20.24 23.27
CA ASP A 75 5.11 -21.54 23.96
C ASP A 75 4.76 -21.45 25.44
N VAL A 76 5.14 -20.37 26.14
CA VAL A 76 4.78 -20.15 27.53
C VAL A 76 3.26 -20.09 27.75
N GLU A 77 2.52 -19.57 26.76
CA GLU A 77 1.06 -19.46 26.85
C GLU A 77 0.36 -20.82 26.71
N LYS A 78 0.96 -21.79 26.00
CA LYS A 78 0.41 -23.16 25.85
C LYS A 78 0.25 -23.88 27.18
N GLY A 79 1.14 -23.60 28.15
CA GLY A 79 1.10 -24.22 29.46
C GLY A 79 0.03 -23.65 30.39
N ALA A 80 -0.36 -22.41 30.20
CA ALA A 80 -1.25 -21.68 31.09
C ALA A 80 -2.75 -21.89 30.74
N ASN A 81 -3.07 -22.11 29.45
CA ASN A 81 -4.45 -22.09 28.97
C ASN A 81 -4.71 -23.16 27.91
N SER A 82 -5.92 -23.73 27.88
CA SER A 82 -6.26 -24.83 26.97
C SER A 82 -6.53 -24.36 25.52
N TYR A 83 -6.91 -23.11 25.28
CA TYR A 83 -7.23 -22.56 23.95
C TYR A 83 -6.98 -21.06 23.79
N ASP A 84 -6.87 -20.27 24.85
CA ASP A 84 -6.69 -18.81 24.76
C ASP A 84 -5.37 -18.42 24.07
N TYR A 85 -4.34 -19.28 24.14
CA TYR A 85 -3.08 -19.06 23.43
C TYR A 85 -3.29 -18.99 21.91
N VAL A 86 -4.26 -19.76 21.37
CA VAL A 86 -4.60 -19.72 19.93
C VAL A 86 -5.31 -18.42 19.59
N VAL A 87 -6.23 -17.96 20.45
CA VAL A 87 -6.88 -16.66 20.28
C VAL A 87 -5.87 -15.52 20.31
N SER A 88 -4.91 -15.59 21.23
CA SER A 88 -3.81 -14.63 21.30
C SER A 88 -2.94 -14.65 20.04
N ALA A 89 -2.65 -15.83 19.50
CA ALA A 89 -1.93 -15.98 18.23
C ALA A 89 -2.69 -15.39 17.05
N MET A 90 -4.00 -15.66 16.95
CA MET A 90 -4.88 -15.08 15.91
C MET A 90 -4.93 -13.55 16.00
N ARG A 91 -4.99 -12.98 17.19
CA ARG A 91 -4.97 -11.53 17.42
C ARG A 91 -3.61 -10.92 17.06
N ARG A 92 -2.49 -11.57 17.39
CA ARG A 92 -1.14 -11.14 16.96
C ARG A 92 -1.01 -11.13 15.45
N TRP A 93 -1.48 -12.19 14.79
CA TRP A 93 -1.57 -12.23 13.33
C TRP A 93 -2.38 -11.04 12.79
N TYR A 94 -3.59 -10.81 13.31
CA TYR A 94 -4.40 -9.66 12.91
C TYR A 94 -3.66 -8.33 13.11
N MET A 95 -2.94 -8.14 14.20
CA MET A 95 -2.16 -6.92 14.46
C MET A 95 -1.02 -6.76 13.45
N ALA A 96 -0.37 -7.85 13.06
CA ALA A 96 0.72 -7.86 12.09
C ALA A 96 0.28 -7.59 10.64
N LEU A 97 -1.00 -7.80 10.32
CA LEU A 97 -1.51 -7.52 8.97
C LEU A 97 -1.32 -6.04 8.60
N PRO A 98 -0.94 -5.76 7.34
CA PRO A 98 -0.85 -4.41 6.81
C PRO A 98 -2.20 -3.68 6.89
N LYS A 99 -2.13 -2.35 7.06
CA LYS A 99 -3.33 -1.51 7.09
C LYS A 99 -4.18 -1.69 5.83
N PHE A 100 -3.55 -1.71 4.67
CA PHE A 100 -4.25 -1.88 3.41
C PHE A 100 -5.05 -3.18 3.35
N ALA A 101 -4.48 -4.30 3.81
CA ALA A 101 -5.20 -5.57 3.85
C ALA A 101 -6.39 -5.55 4.83
N LYS A 102 -6.21 -4.93 6.00
CA LYS A 102 -7.27 -4.85 7.05
C LYS A 102 -8.46 -3.97 6.65
N GLU A 103 -8.22 -2.87 5.94
CA GLU A 103 -9.23 -1.84 5.68
C GLU A 103 -9.88 -1.97 4.30
N SER A 104 -9.30 -2.73 3.39
CA SER A 104 -9.85 -2.92 2.06
C SER A 104 -11.17 -3.68 2.06
N LYS A 105 -12.08 -3.25 1.18
CA LYS A 105 -13.35 -3.94 0.87
C LYS A 105 -13.26 -4.77 -0.40
N LYS A 106 -12.20 -4.57 -1.19
CA LYS A 106 -11.94 -5.27 -2.44
C LYS A 106 -10.68 -6.11 -2.34
N ALA A 107 -10.73 -7.29 -2.94
CA ALA A 107 -9.57 -8.13 -3.16
C ALA A 107 -8.63 -7.48 -4.19
N ALA A 108 -7.42 -8.00 -4.30
CA ALA A 108 -6.41 -7.48 -5.22
C ALA A 108 -6.87 -7.47 -6.69
N ASP A 109 -7.76 -8.38 -7.09
CA ASP A 109 -8.37 -8.44 -8.43
C ASP A 109 -9.55 -7.48 -8.63
N GLY A 110 -9.86 -6.63 -7.65
CA GLY A 110 -10.95 -5.66 -7.67
C GLY A 110 -12.32 -6.22 -7.28
N LYS A 111 -12.46 -7.53 -7.06
CA LYS A 111 -13.71 -8.14 -6.60
C LYS A 111 -13.95 -7.82 -5.12
N LYS A 112 -15.22 -7.83 -4.73
CA LYS A 112 -15.59 -7.63 -3.33
C LYS A 112 -15.06 -8.78 -2.48
N ILE A 113 -14.46 -8.45 -1.33
CA ILE A 113 -14.02 -9.46 -0.35
C ILE A 113 -15.25 -10.16 0.23
N ILE A 114 -15.14 -11.48 0.42
CA ILE A 114 -16.18 -12.31 1.05
C ILE A 114 -16.51 -11.71 2.42
N LYS A 115 -17.81 -11.57 2.70
CA LYS A 115 -18.30 -10.92 3.93
C LYS A 115 -17.76 -11.58 5.19
N GLU A 116 -17.78 -12.90 5.21
CA GLU A 116 -17.32 -13.72 6.33
C GLU A 116 -15.84 -13.44 6.66
N TYR A 117 -15.00 -13.20 5.66
CA TYR A 117 -13.57 -12.88 5.84
C TYR A 117 -13.40 -11.55 6.59
N GLN A 118 -14.17 -10.53 6.19
CA GLN A 118 -14.14 -9.23 6.87
C GLN A 118 -14.71 -9.32 8.30
N GLU A 119 -15.76 -10.12 8.51
CA GLU A 119 -16.34 -10.29 9.84
C GLU A 119 -15.38 -11.01 10.79
N VAL A 120 -14.60 -12.00 10.32
CA VAL A 120 -13.55 -12.63 11.15
C VAL A 120 -12.53 -11.57 11.64
N LEU A 121 -12.08 -10.67 10.77
CA LEU A 121 -11.17 -9.59 11.20
C LEU A 121 -11.83 -8.66 12.23
N LYS A 122 -13.12 -8.35 12.06
CA LYS A 122 -13.86 -7.53 13.03
C LYS A 122 -13.99 -8.23 14.40
N LEU A 123 -14.25 -9.53 14.40
CA LEU A 123 -14.29 -10.32 15.63
C LEU A 123 -12.95 -10.34 16.35
N LEU A 124 -11.83 -10.49 15.61
CA LEU A 124 -10.48 -10.46 16.17
C LEU A 124 -10.12 -9.09 16.77
N LYS A 125 -10.68 -8.01 16.22
CA LYS A 125 -10.50 -6.65 16.75
C LYS A 125 -11.24 -6.41 18.06
N GLN A 126 -12.34 -7.15 18.29
CA GLN A 126 -13.17 -7.00 19.48
C GLN A 126 -12.48 -7.62 20.70
N ASN A 127 -12.71 -7.02 21.87
CA ASN A 127 -12.22 -7.57 23.14
C ASN A 127 -13.26 -8.55 23.73
N ILE A 128 -13.51 -9.66 23.03
CA ILE A 128 -14.38 -10.74 23.47
C ILE A 128 -13.54 -11.90 24.03
N SER A 129 -14.14 -12.71 24.88
CA SER A 129 -13.45 -13.87 25.48
C SER A 129 -13.06 -14.90 24.40
N GLY A 130 -12.04 -15.70 24.69
CA GLY A 130 -11.61 -16.76 23.77
C GLY A 130 -12.68 -17.81 23.53
N ASN A 131 -13.43 -18.17 24.57
CA ASN A 131 -14.59 -19.07 24.47
C ASN A 131 -15.66 -18.53 23.54
N GLU A 132 -16.10 -17.31 23.77
CA GLU A 132 -17.11 -16.65 22.95
C GLU A 132 -16.65 -16.53 21.48
N LEU A 133 -15.39 -16.16 21.27
CA LEU A 133 -14.82 -16.02 19.91
C LEU A 133 -14.83 -17.35 19.16
N LEU A 134 -14.20 -18.40 19.74
CA LEU A 134 -13.94 -19.66 19.04
C LEU A 134 -15.18 -20.55 18.92
N PHE A 135 -15.99 -20.60 19.98
CA PHE A 135 -17.05 -21.62 20.08
C PHE A 135 -18.47 -21.08 19.90
N GLU A 136 -18.63 -19.75 19.80
CA GLU A 136 -19.93 -19.12 19.59
C GLU A 136 -19.95 -18.21 18.35
N ARG A 137 -19.08 -17.19 18.30
CA ARG A 137 -19.14 -16.15 17.27
C ARG A 137 -18.67 -16.65 15.90
N ILE A 138 -17.56 -17.37 15.85
CA ILE A 138 -17.02 -17.91 14.59
C ILE A 138 -17.97 -18.97 14.01
N PRO A 139 -18.47 -20.00 14.76
CA PRO A 139 -19.46 -20.94 14.23
C PRO A 139 -20.72 -20.25 13.71
N LYS A 140 -21.26 -19.31 14.46
CA LYS A 140 -22.45 -18.53 14.06
C LYS A 140 -22.24 -17.74 12.77
N LEU A 141 -21.05 -17.18 12.57
CA LEU A 141 -20.70 -16.43 11.36
C LEU A 141 -20.81 -17.32 10.10
N TYR A 142 -20.47 -18.59 10.21
CA TYR A 142 -20.56 -19.56 9.12
C TYR A 142 -21.90 -20.33 9.09
N GLY A 143 -22.88 -19.88 9.86
CA GLY A 143 -24.22 -20.49 9.87
C GLY A 143 -24.24 -21.91 10.43
N MET A 144 -23.28 -22.28 11.26
CA MET A 144 -23.22 -23.59 11.87
C MET A 144 -24.01 -23.62 13.17
N ASN A 145 -25.04 -24.46 13.23
CA ASN A 145 -25.82 -24.69 14.44
C ASN A 145 -25.12 -25.69 15.39
N GLU A 146 -24.27 -26.56 14.83
CA GLU A 146 -23.44 -27.51 15.54
C GLU A 146 -21.98 -27.21 15.28
N PHE A 147 -21.15 -27.34 16.31
CA PHE A 147 -19.72 -27.17 16.20
C PHE A 147 -19.13 -28.31 15.36
N ARG A 148 -18.27 -27.97 14.38
CA ARG A 148 -17.56 -28.93 13.52
C ARG A 148 -16.08 -28.54 13.38
N GLU A 149 -15.21 -29.52 13.47
CA GLU A 149 -13.77 -29.33 13.26
C GLU A 149 -13.45 -28.70 11.89
N SER A 150 -14.23 -29.01 10.85
CA SER A 150 -14.09 -28.44 9.51
C SER A 150 -14.17 -26.90 9.47
N LEU A 151 -14.62 -26.25 10.54
CA LEU A 151 -14.62 -24.79 10.70
C LEU A 151 -13.17 -24.23 10.66
N ALA A 152 -12.19 -25.03 11.07
CA ALA A 152 -10.79 -24.63 11.00
C ALA A 152 -10.36 -24.30 9.57
N ASP A 153 -10.87 -25.03 8.57
CA ASP A 153 -10.52 -24.81 7.16
C ASP A 153 -11.02 -23.44 6.65
N ASN A 154 -12.17 -23.00 7.14
CA ASN A 154 -12.68 -21.67 6.84
C ASN A 154 -11.73 -20.58 7.39
N ILE A 155 -11.22 -20.73 8.60
CA ILE A 155 -10.28 -19.78 9.20
C ILE A 155 -8.91 -19.84 8.51
N LYS A 156 -8.44 -21.04 8.12
CA LYS A 156 -7.24 -21.21 7.31
C LYS A 156 -7.36 -20.46 5.96
N ALA A 157 -8.52 -20.54 5.32
CA ALA A 157 -8.79 -19.82 4.08
C ALA A 157 -8.78 -18.29 4.29
N VAL A 158 -9.34 -17.79 5.41
CA VAL A 158 -9.24 -16.37 5.79
C VAL A 158 -7.80 -15.94 5.95
N LYS A 159 -7.02 -16.70 6.76
CA LYS A 159 -5.59 -16.40 6.98
C LYS A 159 -4.83 -16.35 5.66
N LYS A 160 -4.96 -17.40 4.85
CA LYS A 160 -4.31 -17.47 3.52
C LYS A 160 -4.66 -16.28 2.65
N PHE A 161 -5.93 -15.89 2.59
CA PHE A 161 -6.39 -14.76 1.79
C PHE A 161 -5.69 -13.46 2.21
N TYR A 162 -5.61 -13.17 3.52
CA TYR A 162 -5.01 -11.94 4.01
C TYR A 162 -3.47 -11.95 3.98
N ASP A 163 -2.84 -13.10 4.18
CA ASP A 163 -1.39 -13.25 4.03
C ASP A 163 -0.95 -13.05 2.57
N GLU A 164 -1.75 -13.51 1.61
CA GLU A 164 -1.50 -13.34 0.19
C GLU A 164 -1.99 -11.99 -0.37
N TYR A 165 -2.67 -11.16 0.43
CA TYR A 165 -3.29 -9.92 -0.05
C TYR A 165 -2.27 -8.97 -0.69
N LEU A 166 -1.23 -8.57 0.05
CA LEU A 166 -0.18 -7.68 -0.47
C LEU A 166 0.62 -8.29 -1.63
N PRO A 167 1.08 -9.54 -1.56
CA PRO A 167 1.68 -10.20 -2.71
C PRO A 167 0.81 -10.14 -3.97
N ASN A 168 -0.49 -10.36 -3.84
CA ASN A 168 -1.43 -10.29 -4.96
C ASN A 168 -1.64 -8.85 -5.46
N VAL A 169 -1.70 -7.86 -4.56
CA VAL A 169 -1.71 -6.44 -4.96
C VAL A 169 -0.46 -6.10 -5.76
N LYS A 170 0.74 -6.46 -5.29
CA LYS A 170 2.00 -6.22 -6.01
C LYS A 170 1.99 -6.87 -7.40
N LYS A 171 1.54 -8.12 -7.50
CA LYS A 171 1.40 -8.82 -8.80
C LYS A 171 0.47 -8.06 -9.76
N ASN A 172 -0.65 -7.54 -9.26
CA ASN A 172 -1.56 -6.76 -10.10
C ASN A 172 -0.96 -5.41 -10.50
N LEU A 173 -0.29 -4.71 -9.59
CA LEU A 173 0.41 -3.46 -9.92
C LEU A 173 1.50 -3.68 -10.97
N ILE A 174 2.26 -4.78 -10.88
CA ILE A 174 3.24 -5.19 -11.89
C ILE A 174 2.55 -5.38 -13.24
N LYS A 175 1.42 -6.11 -13.27
CA LYS A 175 0.66 -6.34 -14.50
C LYS A 175 0.14 -5.03 -15.10
N GLU A 176 -0.47 -4.17 -14.30
CA GLU A 176 -0.98 -2.86 -14.76
C GLU A 176 0.15 -1.96 -15.25
N THR A 177 1.29 -1.94 -14.55
CA THR A 177 2.46 -1.16 -14.98
C THR A 177 3.01 -1.68 -16.30
N LYS A 178 3.11 -3.01 -16.50
CA LYS A 178 3.48 -3.59 -17.79
C LYS A 178 2.52 -3.14 -18.90
N ASN A 179 1.21 -3.17 -18.65
CA ASN A 179 0.21 -2.73 -19.63
C ASN A 179 0.36 -1.24 -20.01
N ILE A 180 0.79 -0.40 -19.07
CA ILE A 180 1.05 1.02 -19.34
C ILE A 180 2.27 1.18 -20.27
N PHE A 181 3.37 0.48 -20.02
CA PHE A 181 4.64 0.67 -20.73
C PHE A 181 4.78 -0.18 -22.00
N VAL A 182 3.88 -1.14 -22.23
CA VAL A 182 3.97 -1.99 -23.42
C VAL A 182 3.87 -1.16 -24.70
N LEU A 183 4.77 -1.42 -25.65
CA LEU A 183 4.70 -0.88 -27.00
C LEU A 183 3.60 -1.62 -27.77
N SER A 184 2.76 -0.88 -28.49
CA SER A 184 1.49 -1.37 -29.09
C SER A 184 1.59 -2.63 -29.97
N LYS A 185 2.78 -3.02 -30.42
CA LYS A 185 3.03 -4.17 -31.30
C LYS A 185 3.27 -5.49 -30.55
N GLU A 186 3.37 -5.50 -29.22
CA GLU A 186 3.86 -6.65 -28.45
C GLU A 186 2.92 -7.17 -27.35
N LYS A 187 1.63 -6.81 -27.37
CA LYS A 187 0.68 -7.15 -26.29
C LYS A 187 0.63 -8.63 -25.88
N GLU A 188 0.85 -9.55 -26.80
CA GLU A 188 0.82 -10.98 -26.53
C GLU A 188 2.12 -11.50 -25.86
N ARG A 189 3.26 -10.83 -26.06
CA ARG A 189 4.55 -11.18 -25.46
C ARG A 189 4.68 -10.73 -24.00
N VAL A 190 4.00 -9.66 -23.62
CA VAL A 190 4.15 -8.94 -22.35
C VAL A 190 3.85 -9.79 -21.12
N THR A 191 2.94 -10.76 -21.23
CA THR A 191 2.63 -11.68 -20.10
C THR A 191 3.84 -12.50 -19.65
N LYS A 192 4.79 -12.78 -20.55
CA LYS A 192 5.98 -13.58 -20.27
C LYS A 192 7.23 -12.75 -19.92
N MET A 193 7.22 -11.46 -20.22
CA MET A 193 8.35 -10.57 -19.94
C MET A 193 8.35 -10.10 -18.48
N SER A 194 9.52 -9.83 -17.91
CA SER A 194 9.62 -9.14 -16.62
C SER A 194 9.20 -7.67 -16.74
N LEU A 195 8.80 -7.04 -15.63
CA LEU A 195 8.50 -5.60 -15.60
C LEU A 195 9.73 -4.80 -16.02
N SER A 196 10.90 -5.19 -15.50
CA SER A 196 12.17 -4.53 -15.83
C SER A 196 12.49 -4.58 -17.32
N SER A 197 12.20 -5.70 -18.01
CA SER A 197 12.40 -5.81 -19.46
C SER A 197 11.48 -4.87 -20.22
N VAL A 198 10.17 -4.85 -19.89
CA VAL A 198 9.19 -3.98 -20.56
C VAL A 198 9.56 -2.49 -20.40
N ILE A 199 10.01 -2.10 -19.20
CA ILE A 199 10.43 -0.71 -18.94
C ILE A 199 11.73 -0.38 -19.70
N LYS A 200 12.70 -1.30 -19.74
CA LYS A 200 13.95 -1.09 -20.51
C LYS A 200 13.66 -0.91 -22.00
N ASP A 201 12.84 -1.78 -22.59
CA ASP A 201 12.46 -1.69 -24.00
C ASP A 201 11.77 -0.34 -24.31
N TRP A 202 10.91 0.14 -23.39
CA TRP A 202 10.31 1.45 -23.51
C TRP A 202 11.35 2.57 -23.38
N CYS A 203 12.27 2.52 -22.40
CA CYS A 203 13.34 3.50 -22.24
C CYS A 203 14.25 3.57 -23.47
N GLU A 204 14.57 2.42 -24.07
CA GLU A 204 15.40 2.33 -25.29
C GLU A 204 14.67 2.91 -26.52
N SER A 205 13.35 2.99 -26.50
CA SER A 205 12.56 3.63 -27.56
C SER A 205 12.58 5.16 -27.49
N LEU A 206 13.00 5.75 -26.35
CA LEU A 206 13.07 7.19 -26.13
C LEU A 206 14.43 7.76 -26.56
N ASP A 207 14.42 9.04 -26.95
CA ASP A 207 15.64 9.78 -27.19
C ASP A 207 16.42 10.05 -25.87
N GLN A 208 17.74 10.05 -25.93
CA GLN A 208 18.57 10.24 -24.72
C GLN A 208 18.31 11.59 -24.06
N THR A 209 17.98 12.62 -24.81
CA THR A 209 17.66 13.95 -24.29
C THR A 209 16.47 13.98 -23.33
N VAL A 210 15.56 13.01 -23.45
CA VAL A 210 14.42 12.83 -22.50
C VAL A 210 14.93 12.59 -21.08
N PHE A 211 16.03 11.86 -20.94
CA PHE A 211 16.62 11.52 -19.63
C PHE A 211 17.50 12.64 -19.03
N GLU A 212 17.76 13.68 -19.82
CA GLU A 212 18.52 14.86 -19.42
C GLU A 212 17.60 16.05 -19.10
N GLN A 213 16.31 15.93 -19.50
CA GLN A 213 15.31 16.96 -19.29
C GLN A 213 14.90 17.06 -17.81
N LEU A 214 14.84 18.28 -17.29
CA LEU A 214 14.29 18.57 -15.98
C LEU A 214 12.76 18.70 -16.06
N PHE A 215 12.07 17.68 -15.57
CA PHE A 215 10.61 17.68 -15.47
C PHE A 215 10.18 18.14 -14.08
N THR A 216 9.10 18.91 -13.98
CA THR A 216 8.60 19.48 -12.72
C THR A 216 7.55 18.62 -12.03
N ASP A 217 7.05 17.57 -12.70
CA ASP A 217 5.89 16.75 -12.26
C ASP A 217 6.26 15.41 -11.62
N GLY A 218 7.54 15.14 -11.39
CA GLY A 218 8.05 13.87 -10.88
C GLY A 218 8.50 12.87 -11.95
N THR A 219 8.30 13.17 -13.25
CA THR A 219 8.74 12.34 -14.38
C THR A 219 10.25 12.10 -14.34
N GLU A 220 11.06 13.12 -14.01
CA GLU A 220 12.51 12.99 -13.86
C GLU A 220 12.90 11.92 -12.85
N LYS A 221 12.26 11.91 -11.67
CA LYS A 221 12.52 10.89 -10.63
C LYS A 221 12.15 9.48 -11.11
N CYS A 222 11.06 9.36 -11.86
CA CYS A 222 10.61 8.10 -12.44
C CYS A 222 11.63 7.59 -13.47
N LEU A 223 12.08 8.44 -14.39
CA LEU A 223 13.12 8.11 -15.37
C LEU A 223 14.45 7.75 -14.69
N GLY A 224 14.83 8.47 -13.64
CA GLY A 224 16.02 8.16 -12.82
C GLY A 224 15.94 6.77 -12.17
N LEU A 225 14.76 6.38 -11.68
CA LEU A 225 14.54 5.01 -11.18
C LEU A 225 14.69 3.97 -12.29
N PHE A 226 14.18 4.25 -13.48
CA PHE A 226 14.25 3.33 -14.63
C PHE A 226 15.68 3.11 -15.14
N LYS A 227 16.56 4.11 -15.05
CA LYS A 227 17.99 3.93 -15.34
C LYS A 227 18.67 2.92 -14.43
N SER A 228 18.20 2.79 -13.19
CA SER A 228 18.76 1.90 -12.15
C SER A 228 17.90 0.67 -11.89
N ILE A 229 17.02 0.30 -12.83
CA ILE A 229 16.08 -0.80 -12.66
C ILE A 229 16.81 -2.15 -12.59
N THR A 230 16.47 -2.95 -11.58
CA THR A 230 16.97 -4.31 -11.39
C THR A 230 16.00 -5.34 -11.95
N ASN A 231 16.45 -6.60 -12.06
CA ASN A 231 15.58 -7.69 -12.53
C ASN A 231 14.58 -8.18 -11.45
N ASP A 232 14.50 -7.50 -10.32
CA ASP A 232 13.54 -7.77 -9.26
C ASP A 232 12.28 -6.92 -9.47
N ASP A 233 11.23 -7.53 -10.01
CA ASP A 233 9.96 -6.88 -10.30
C ASP A 233 9.24 -6.40 -9.02
N GLU A 234 9.37 -7.14 -7.89
CA GLU A 234 8.74 -6.75 -6.62
C GLU A 234 9.42 -5.54 -5.99
N LEU A 235 10.74 -5.50 -6.04
CA LEU A 235 11.50 -4.35 -5.58
C LEU A 235 11.20 -3.13 -6.44
N THR A 236 11.15 -3.32 -7.75
CA THR A 236 10.85 -2.27 -8.72
C THR A 236 9.47 -1.66 -8.48
N ILE A 237 8.43 -2.49 -8.36
CA ILE A 237 7.08 -1.99 -8.12
C ILE A 237 6.93 -1.30 -6.76
N THR A 238 7.65 -1.78 -5.73
CA THR A 238 7.64 -1.15 -4.40
C THR A 238 8.27 0.24 -4.44
N ARG A 239 9.38 0.42 -5.18
CA ARG A 239 10.02 1.72 -5.38
C ARG A 239 9.16 2.67 -6.20
N LEU A 240 8.54 2.18 -7.29
CA LEU A 240 7.61 2.95 -8.11
C LEU A 240 6.38 3.39 -7.31
N ALA A 241 5.81 2.51 -6.50
CA ALA A 241 4.69 2.82 -5.63
C ALA A 241 5.03 3.96 -4.67
N LYS A 242 6.18 3.89 -4.02
CA LYS A 242 6.66 4.95 -3.12
C LYS A 242 6.90 6.26 -3.86
N LEU A 243 7.48 6.22 -5.06
CA LEU A 243 7.73 7.41 -5.87
C LEU A 243 6.44 8.07 -6.35
N ALA A 244 5.48 7.27 -6.82
CA ALA A 244 4.26 7.78 -7.42
C ALA A 244 3.22 8.26 -6.41
N THR A 245 3.28 7.81 -5.15
CA THR A 245 2.23 8.08 -4.15
C THR A 245 2.75 8.66 -2.85
N ASP A 246 4.08 8.73 -2.65
CA ASP A 246 4.77 9.05 -1.38
C ASP A 246 4.43 8.12 -0.21
N LEU A 247 3.65 7.06 -0.43
CA LEU A 247 3.21 6.09 0.55
C LEU A 247 3.81 4.71 0.29
N ARG A 248 4.00 3.89 1.34
CA ARG A 248 4.28 2.47 1.19
C ARG A 248 2.99 1.73 0.83
N ILE A 249 3.08 0.64 0.07
CA ILE A 249 1.90 -0.15 -0.35
C ILE A 249 1.14 -0.69 0.87
N GLU A 250 1.83 -1.00 1.97
CA GLU A 250 1.26 -1.45 3.23
C GLU A 250 0.26 -0.45 3.86
N ASP A 251 0.48 0.85 3.58
CA ASP A 251 -0.28 1.97 4.15
C ASP A 251 -1.37 2.51 3.20
N TRP A 252 -1.53 1.90 2.02
CA TRP A 252 -2.48 2.35 1.01
C TRP A 252 -3.95 2.16 1.43
N ASP A 253 -4.83 2.75 0.65
CA ASP A 253 -6.24 2.44 0.53
C ASP A 253 -6.61 2.17 -0.94
N GLU A 254 -7.88 1.83 -1.20
CA GLU A 254 -8.35 1.53 -2.55
C GLU A 254 -8.20 2.70 -3.54
N LYS A 255 -8.20 3.95 -3.06
CA LYS A 255 -8.08 5.16 -3.90
C LYS A 255 -6.64 5.36 -4.36
N VAL A 256 -5.68 5.01 -3.52
CA VAL A 256 -4.25 5.15 -3.81
C VAL A 256 -3.82 4.23 -4.95
N VAL A 257 -4.46 3.07 -5.12
CA VAL A 257 -4.22 2.20 -6.29
C VAL A 257 -4.52 2.94 -7.60
N GLY A 258 -5.65 3.63 -7.66
CA GLY A 258 -6.01 4.45 -8.84
C GLY A 258 -5.07 5.63 -9.06
N LEU A 259 -4.67 6.30 -7.98
CA LEU A 259 -3.69 7.39 -8.01
C LEU A 259 -2.33 6.92 -8.54
N PHE A 260 -1.85 5.76 -8.09
CA PHE A 260 -0.62 5.15 -8.59
C PHE A 260 -0.68 4.97 -10.12
N CYS A 261 -1.71 4.27 -10.62
CA CYS A 261 -1.85 4.03 -12.06
C CYS A 261 -1.94 5.34 -12.86
N SER A 262 -2.66 6.34 -12.36
CA SER A 262 -2.80 7.64 -13.02
C SER A 262 -1.47 8.40 -13.07
N ASN A 263 -0.69 8.39 -11.98
CA ASN A 263 0.60 9.06 -11.93
C ASN A 263 1.62 8.38 -12.85
N ILE A 264 1.71 7.04 -12.83
CA ILE A 264 2.61 6.29 -13.71
C ILE A 264 2.27 6.55 -15.19
N LYS A 265 0.98 6.56 -15.53
CA LYS A 265 0.53 6.88 -16.89
C LYS A 265 0.92 8.31 -17.29
N ARG A 266 0.70 9.28 -16.42
CA ARG A 266 1.09 10.68 -16.65
C ARG A 266 2.60 10.81 -16.87
N TYR A 267 3.45 10.18 -16.05
CA TYR A 267 4.90 10.25 -16.24
C TYR A 267 5.34 9.70 -17.59
N LYS A 268 4.72 8.59 -18.04
CA LYS A 268 4.95 8.05 -19.37
C LYS A 268 4.54 9.05 -20.45
N GLU A 269 3.32 9.58 -20.37
CA GLU A 269 2.77 10.53 -21.37
C GLU A 269 3.62 11.80 -21.45
N THR A 270 4.08 12.33 -20.31
CA THR A 270 4.97 13.51 -20.27
C THR A 270 6.31 13.21 -20.96
N ALA A 271 6.91 12.04 -20.71
CA ALA A 271 8.17 11.66 -21.34
C ALA A 271 8.02 11.44 -22.85
N GLU A 272 6.93 10.79 -23.29
CA GLU A 272 6.65 10.54 -24.72
C GLU A 272 6.30 11.84 -25.48
N ALA A 273 5.58 12.77 -24.85
CA ALA A 273 5.31 14.08 -25.43
C ALA A 273 6.60 14.84 -25.71
N TYR A 274 7.51 14.91 -24.71
CA TYR A 274 8.80 15.54 -24.91
C TYR A 274 9.65 14.84 -25.99
N HIS A 275 9.67 13.51 -26.01
CA HIS A 275 10.34 12.74 -27.06
C HIS A 275 9.83 13.08 -28.47
N SER A 276 8.51 13.20 -28.64
CA SER A 276 7.89 13.56 -29.91
C SER A 276 8.30 14.97 -30.36
N GLU A 277 8.30 15.92 -29.43
CA GLU A 277 8.73 17.29 -29.71
C GLU A 277 10.19 17.38 -30.13
N VAL A 278 11.10 16.59 -29.48
CA VAL A 278 12.53 16.54 -29.87
C VAL A 278 12.68 15.95 -31.28
N LYS A 279 11.92 14.89 -31.60
CA LYS A 279 11.95 14.29 -32.97
C LYS A 279 11.43 15.24 -34.04
N GLU A 280 10.35 15.96 -33.77
CA GLU A 280 9.81 16.96 -34.70
C GLU A 280 10.83 18.09 -34.92
N ALA A 281 11.48 18.56 -33.86
CA ALA A 281 12.53 19.56 -33.97
C ALA A 281 13.74 19.09 -34.77
N ALA A 282 14.13 17.82 -34.63
CA ALA A 282 15.24 17.21 -35.39
C ALA A 282 14.89 16.97 -36.85
N ASN A 283 13.63 16.67 -37.18
CA ASN A 283 13.14 16.46 -38.54
C ASN A 283 12.87 17.78 -39.31
N ALA A 284 12.71 18.88 -38.55
CA ALA A 284 12.61 20.21 -39.17
C ALA A 284 13.99 20.63 -39.66
N GLN A 285 14.34 20.20 -40.87
CA GLN A 285 15.63 20.50 -41.49
C GLN A 285 15.92 22.02 -41.44
N ASN A 286 17.02 22.38 -40.77
CA ASN A 286 17.66 23.71 -40.76
C ASN A 286 16.94 24.87 -40.06
N THR A 287 16.02 24.66 -39.14
CA THR A 287 15.50 25.77 -38.33
C THR A 287 15.94 25.61 -36.87
N SER A 288 16.69 26.59 -36.34
CA SER A 288 16.98 26.66 -34.92
C SER A 288 15.70 26.81 -34.16
N THR A 289 15.44 25.92 -33.21
CA THR A 289 14.26 25.99 -32.34
C THR A 289 14.60 26.76 -31.07
N TYR A 290 13.81 27.77 -30.77
CA TYR A 290 13.90 28.52 -29.51
C TYR A 290 12.88 28.00 -28.53
N GLN A 291 13.25 27.91 -27.27
CA GLN A 291 12.37 27.52 -26.18
C GLN A 291 12.40 28.60 -25.11
N ILE A 292 11.22 29.00 -24.64
CA ILE A 292 11.05 29.88 -23.51
C ILE A 292 10.16 29.22 -22.48
N THR A 293 10.57 29.24 -21.21
CA THR A 293 9.79 28.72 -20.09
C THR A 293 9.56 29.86 -19.11
N PHE A 294 8.31 30.08 -18.72
CA PHE A 294 7.92 31.06 -17.72
C PHE A 294 6.83 30.47 -16.81
N LEU A 295 6.62 31.09 -15.66
CA LEU A 295 5.54 30.72 -14.75
C LEU A 295 4.28 31.49 -15.14
N ASP A 296 3.13 30.79 -15.15
CA ASP A 296 1.83 31.45 -15.29
C ASP A 296 1.41 32.14 -13.97
N ASP A 297 0.25 32.78 -13.97
CA ASP A 297 -0.28 33.50 -12.81
C ASP A 297 -0.60 32.57 -11.62
N LYS A 298 -0.59 31.25 -11.83
CA LYS A 298 -0.78 30.21 -10.81
C LYS A 298 0.53 29.57 -10.36
N GLY A 299 1.67 30.06 -10.86
CA GLY A 299 2.99 29.50 -10.58
C GLY A 299 3.30 28.18 -11.30
N VAL A 300 2.54 27.84 -12.33
CA VAL A 300 2.78 26.63 -13.14
C VAL A 300 3.73 26.97 -14.26
N ALA A 301 4.75 26.12 -14.51
CA ALA A 301 5.68 26.31 -15.61
C ALA A 301 5.00 26.10 -16.96
N VAL A 302 4.98 27.11 -17.79
CA VAL A 302 4.50 27.08 -19.17
C VAL A 302 5.70 27.18 -20.09
N THR A 303 5.88 26.20 -20.98
CA THR A 303 6.95 26.18 -21.98
C THR A 303 6.35 26.45 -23.37
N LYS A 304 6.86 27.44 -24.05
CA LYS A 304 6.53 27.77 -25.43
C LYS A 304 7.74 27.54 -26.31
N ARG A 305 7.51 27.04 -27.52
CA ARG A 305 8.55 26.78 -28.52
C ARG A 305 8.18 27.44 -29.82
N PHE A 306 9.15 27.95 -30.53
CA PHE A 306 9.00 28.52 -31.85
C PHE A 306 10.26 28.30 -32.69
N ASN A 307 10.09 28.08 -33.98
CA ASN A 307 11.21 27.87 -34.88
C ASN A 307 11.78 29.23 -35.33
N SER A 308 13.10 29.28 -35.50
CA SER A 308 13.73 30.44 -36.13
C SER A 308 13.20 30.55 -37.57
N VAL A 309 12.85 31.75 -37.97
CA VAL A 309 12.53 32.07 -39.35
C VAL A 309 13.74 32.81 -39.96
N GLU A 310 13.95 32.61 -41.28
CA GLU A 310 14.96 33.42 -41.99
C GLU A 310 14.65 34.90 -41.79
N GLY A 311 15.66 35.64 -41.28
CA GLY A 311 15.52 37.03 -40.96
C GLY A 311 15.30 37.86 -42.23
N THR A 312 14.11 38.41 -42.38
CA THR A 312 13.79 39.38 -43.44
C THR A 312 14.58 40.68 -43.18
N GLY A 313 14.73 41.50 -44.20
CA GLY A 313 15.34 42.83 -44.02
C GLY A 313 14.63 43.70 -42.97
N LYS A 314 13.29 43.54 -42.83
CA LYS A 314 12.49 44.21 -41.79
C LYS A 314 12.76 43.59 -40.39
N GLY A 315 12.98 42.28 -40.30
CA GLY A 315 13.36 41.63 -39.05
C GLY A 315 14.72 42.06 -38.55
N LYS A 316 15.73 42.20 -39.45
CA LYS A 316 17.03 42.75 -39.11
C LYS A 316 16.93 44.20 -38.64
N LEU A 317 16.07 45.01 -39.28
CA LEU A 317 15.87 46.40 -38.86
C LEU A 317 15.24 46.45 -37.43
N LEU A 318 14.25 45.63 -37.16
CA LEU A 318 13.61 45.54 -35.83
C LEU A 318 14.63 45.10 -34.76
N HIS A 319 15.43 44.08 -35.06
CA HIS A 319 16.49 43.63 -34.16
C HIS A 319 17.45 44.76 -33.80
N ASN A 320 17.93 45.48 -34.81
CA ASN A 320 18.85 46.62 -34.62
C ASN A 320 18.20 47.76 -33.82
N GLN A 321 16.92 48.04 -34.04
CA GLN A 321 16.18 49.07 -33.29
C GLN A 321 16.04 48.66 -31.79
N VAL A 322 15.64 47.42 -31.52
CA VAL A 322 15.52 46.91 -30.14
C VAL A 322 16.88 46.93 -29.44
N THR A 323 17.93 46.47 -30.11
CA THR A 323 19.32 46.50 -29.57
C THR A 323 19.75 47.93 -29.28
N ALA A 324 19.59 48.87 -30.24
CA ALA A 324 19.91 50.27 -30.03
C ALA A 324 19.12 50.92 -28.88
N ALA A 325 17.81 50.59 -28.77
CA ALA A 325 17.00 51.07 -27.67
C ALA A 325 17.54 50.60 -26.29
N LEU A 326 17.89 49.32 -26.17
CA LEU A 326 18.48 48.76 -24.94
C LEU A 326 19.82 49.36 -24.60
N GLU A 327 20.65 49.65 -25.63
CA GLU A 327 21.97 50.29 -25.46
C GLU A 327 21.85 51.77 -25.07
N SER A 328 20.91 52.49 -25.68
CA SER A 328 20.65 53.91 -25.38
C SER A 328 20.20 54.19 -23.98
N MET A 329 19.54 53.22 -23.33
CA MET A 329 19.15 53.29 -21.92
C MET A 329 20.39 53.23 -20.97
N GLY A 330 21.50 52.74 -21.46
CA GLY A 330 22.75 52.69 -20.71
C GLY A 330 22.62 52.09 -19.31
N ARG A 331 23.14 52.84 -18.29
CA ARG A 331 23.08 52.45 -16.88
C ARG A 331 21.82 52.97 -16.16
N SER A 332 20.91 53.66 -16.86
CA SER A 332 19.65 54.20 -16.26
C SER A 332 18.67 53.08 -15.93
N ILE A 333 18.80 51.93 -16.56
CA ILE A 333 17.99 50.71 -16.29
C ILE A 333 18.95 49.55 -16.04
N SER A 334 18.72 48.77 -15.01
CA SER A 334 19.53 47.60 -14.67
C SER A 334 19.40 46.49 -15.73
N ASP A 335 20.42 45.67 -15.90
CA ASP A 335 20.38 44.52 -16.82
C ASP A 335 19.28 43.53 -16.42
N GLN A 336 18.94 43.44 -15.13
CA GLN A 336 17.82 42.62 -14.63
C GLN A 336 16.49 43.15 -15.15
N GLU A 337 16.28 44.45 -15.09
CA GLU A 337 15.07 45.11 -15.56
C GLU A 337 14.94 45.03 -17.11
N LYS A 338 16.04 45.17 -17.84
CA LYS A 338 16.07 44.94 -19.30
C LYS A 338 15.62 43.50 -19.65
N ARG A 339 16.12 42.51 -18.92
CA ARG A 339 15.73 41.10 -19.09
C ARG A 339 14.27 40.89 -18.80
N GLN A 340 13.74 41.48 -17.72
CA GLN A 340 12.35 41.38 -17.34
C GLN A 340 11.44 41.95 -18.43
N ILE A 341 11.71 43.13 -18.94
CA ILE A 341 10.96 43.77 -20.02
C ILE A 341 10.96 42.92 -21.29
N LEU A 342 12.12 42.38 -21.67
CA LEU A 342 12.20 41.50 -22.82
C LEU A 342 11.40 40.21 -22.64
N MET A 343 11.38 39.65 -21.44
CA MET A 343 10.59 38.45 -21.12
C MET A 343 9.09 38.74 -21.13
N GLU A 344 8.67 39.92 -20.64
CA GLU A 344 7.27 40.34 -20.70
C GLU A 344 6.80 40.49 -22.14
N ILE A 345 7.60 41.16 -22.98
CA ILE A 345 7.30 41.28 -24.44
C ILE A 345 7.20 39.90 -25.10
N LEU A 346 8.14 39.02 -24.82
CA LEU A 346 8.11 37.65 -25.35
C LEU A 346 6.89 36.85 -24.83
N LYS A 347 6.48 37.05 -23.57
CA LYS A 347 5.28 36.42 -23.02
C LYS A 347 4.00 36.90 -23.72
N GLU A 348 3.92 38.18 -24.13
CA GLU A 348 2.80 38.72 -24.86
C GLU A 348 2.74 38.24 -26.32
N LEU A 349 3.88 37.92 -26.92
CA LEU A 349 4.00 37.42 -28.31
C LEU A 349 3.78 35.91 -28.43
N CYS A 350 3.85 35.17 -27.32
CA CYS A 350 3.69 33.72 -27.25
C CYS A 350 2.33 33.29 -26.69
#